data_e82e034b093d201f00f73ff0b97c2768
#
_entry.id   e82e034b093d201f00f73ff0b97c2768
#
_cell.length_a   1.000
_cell.length_b   1.000
_cell.length_c   1.000
_cell.angle_alpha   90.00
_cell.angle_beta   90.00
_cell.angle_gamma   90.00
#
_symmetry.space_group_name_H-M   'P 1'
#
loop_
_entity.id
_entity.type
_entity.pdbx_description
1 polymer ?
#
loop_
_entity_poly.entity_id
_entity_poly.type
_entity_poly.pdbx_seq_one_letter_code
_entity_poly.pdbx_strand_id
1 'polypeptide(L)'
;VGVRDTIADRWAEHLWIDYLVAALILCAHILAIRTTESGDWLSWIDSSQRTDLYAAAAGVVSAIGGLSAIAISIYTAANGERLRAVRRHHQVGLRRSWRSLLRGTALVCALLLSALALDRDKDPASARFIFEFAMTFAALRFFRLIWLFDRMMQVSDADSAEPDPVATPARDPDWLHRHQNTS
;
A
#
# COMPACT_ATOMS: atom_id res chain seq x y z
N VAL A 1 -12.64 -20.56 -0.09
CA VAL A 1 -11.90 -19.44 0.52
C VAL A 1 -10.78 -20.05 1.32
N GLY A 2 -9.54 -19.85 0.86
CA GLY A 2 -8.36 -20.42 1.52
C GLY A 2 -7.97 -19.64 2.77
N VAL A 3 -7.26 -20.29 3.71
CA VAL A 3 -6.72 -19.64 4.92
C VAL A 3 -5.83 -18.43 4.56
N ARG A 4 -5.16 -18.48 3.40
CA ARG A 4 -4.35 -17.37 2.85
C ARG A 4 -5.18 -16.12 2.57
N ASP A 5 -6.37 -16.27 2.01
CA ASP A 5 -7.24 -15.15 1.66
C ASP A 5 -7.75 -14.46 2.93
N THR A 6 -8.09 -15.25 3.96
CA THR A 6 -8.54 -14.70 5.25
C THR A 6 -7.45 -13.91 5.98
N ILE A 7 -6.18 -14.35 5.90
CA ILE A 7 -5.05 -13.64 6.53
C ILE A 7 -4.76 -12.35 5.77
N ALA A 8 -4.76 -12.40 4.44
CA ALA A 8 -4.52 -11.22 3.60
C ALA A 8 -5.62 -10.16 3.80
N ASP A 9 -6.88 -10.57 3.87
CA ASP A 9 -8.00 -9.67 4.11
C ASP A 9 -7.92 -9.02 5.49
N ARG A 10 -7.61 -9.79 6.54
CA ARG A 10 -7.39 -9.23 7.89
C ARG A 10 -6.21 -8.27 7.95
N TRP A 11 -5.10 -8.61 7.29
CA TRP A 11 -3.96 -7.70 7.21
C TRP A 11 -4.33 -6.41 6.50
N ALA A 12 -5.11 -6.49 5.41
CA ALA A 12 -5.58 -5.32 4.67
C ALA A 12 -6.47 -4.39 5.53
N GLU A 13 -7.31 -4.96 6.40
CA GLU A 13 -8.20 -4.20 7.27
C GLU A 13 -7.46 -3.49 8.42
N HIS A 14 -6.40 -4.10 8.95
CA HIS A 14 -5.73 -3.64 10.15
C HIS A 14 -4.39 -2.95 9.86
N LEU A 15 -4.46 -1.65 9.61
CA LEU A 15 -3.30 -0.81 9.25
C LEU A 15 -2.23 -0.73 10.35
N TRP A 16 -2.56 -1.01 11.60
CA TRP A 16 -1.63 -0.98 12.73
C TRP A 16 -0.67 -2.19 12.76
N ILE A 17 -1.02 -3.28 12.07
CA ILE A 17 -0.20 -4.49 11.99
C ILE A 17 1.19 -4.18 11.42
N ASP A 18 1.29 -3.30 10.43
CA ASP A 18 2.57 -2.91 9.83
C ASP A 18 3.51 -2.27 10.87
N TYR A 19 2.97 -1.41 11.75
CA TYR A 19 3.76 -0.80 12.84
C TYR A 19 4.22 -1.83 13.84
N LEU A 20 3.34 -2.77 14.21
CA LEU A 20 3.65 -3.81 15.17
C LEU A 20 4.71 -4.78 14.62
N VAL A 21 4.59 -5.20 13.37
CA VAL A 21 5.57 -6.08 12.72
C VAL A 21 6.92 -5.39 12.62
N ALA A 22 6.98 -4.12 12.19
CA ALA A 22 8.23 -3.36 12.12
C ALA A 22 8.86 -3.20 13.51
N ALA A 23 8.06 -2.92 14.54
CA ALA A 23 8.55 -2.82 15.92
C ALA A 23 9.05 -4.16 16.45
N LEU A 24 8.38 -5.27 16.17
CA LEU A 24 8.82 -6.61 16.57
C LEU A 24 10.14 -7.01 15.91
N ILE A 25 10.31 -6.73 14.61
CA ILE A 25 11.57 -7.01 13.92
C ILE A 25 12.70 -6.19 14.54
N LEU A 26 12.49 -4.91 14.79
CA LEU A 26 13.46 -4.06 15.46
C LEU A 26 13.81 -4.58 16.87
N CYS A 27 12.80 -4.90 17.67
CA CYS A 27 13.03 -5.47 19.01
C CYS A 27 13.81 -6.78 18.97
N ALA A 28 13.48 -7.67 18.03
CA ALA A 28 14.20 -8.93 17.83
C ALA A 28 15.66 -8.69 17.45
N HIS A 29 15.92 -7.71 16.57
CA HIS A 29 17.29 -7.34 16.19
C HIS A 29 18.08 -6.74 17.36
N ILE A 30 17.48 -5.82 18.12
CA ILE A 30 18.12 -5.26 19.32
C ILE A 30 18.46 -6.36 20.33
N LEU A 31 17.55 -7.33 20.52
CA LEU A 31 17.79 -8.47 21.39
C LEU A 31 18.94 -9.34 20.88
N ALA A 32 18.96 -9.62 19.56
CA ALA A 32 20.04 -10.37 18.94
C ALA A 32 21.40 -9.70 19.13
N ILE A 33 21.53 -8.40 18.90
CA ILE A 33 22.76 -7.64 19.14
C ILE A 33 23.22 -7.78 20.61
N ARG A 34 22.28 -7.66 21.57
CA ARG A 34 22.58 -7.76 22.99
C ARG A 34 23.02 -9.16 23.42
N THR A 35 22.53 -10.20 22.77
CA THR A 35 22.86 -11.60 23.15
C THR A 35 24.09 -12.14 22.45
N THR A 36 24.39 -11.67 21.24
CA THR A 36 25.53 -12.18 20.44
C THR A 36 26.74 -11.27 20.46
N GLU A 37 26.61 -10.06 21.01
CA GLU A 37 27.65 -9.00 21.02
C GLU A 37 28.17 -8.68 19.59
N SER A 38 27.42 -9.09 18.57
CA SER A 38 27.76 -8.94 17.16
C SER A 38 26.51 -8.55 16.36
N GLY A 39 26.70 -8.05 15.16
CA GLY A 39 25.57 -7.85 14.23
C GLY A 39 25.12 -6.41 14.02
N ASP A 40 25.91 -5.46 14.50
CA ASP A 40 25.65 -4.04 14.20
C ASP A 40 26.04 -3.71 12.76
N TRP A 41 25.10 -3.90 11.87
CA TRP A 41 25.33 -3.88 10.42
C TRP A 41 25.64 -2.51 9.81
N LEU A 42 25.36 -1.41 10.50
CA LEU A 42 25.71 -0.05 10.05
C LEU A 42 27.01 0.47 10.65
N SER A 43 27.58 -0.17 11.67
CA SER A 43 28.80 0.27 12.33
C SER A 43 30.06 0.10 11.48
N TRP A 44 30.04 -0.81 10.49
CA TRP A 44 31.15 -1.06 9.57
C TRP A 44 31.16 -0.17 8.32
N ILE A 45 30.11 0.64 8.14
CA ILE A 45 29.95 1.56 7.00
C ILE A 45 30.44 2.96 7.42
N ASP A 46 31.23 3.59 6.56
CA ASP A 46 31.70 4.96 6.79
C ASP A 46 30.56 5.97 6.84
N SER A 47 30.74 7.08 7.56
CA SER A 47 29.71 8.10 7.75
C SER A 47 29.21 8.69 6.44
N SER A 48 30.09 8.91 5.44
CA SER A 48 29.73 9.38 4.12
C SER A 48 28.80 8.39 3.40
N GLN A 49 29.13 7.10 3.45
CA GLN A 49 28.32 6.04 2.84
C GLN A 49 26.98 5.88 3.53
N ARG A 50 26.93 6.06 4.87
CA ARG A 50 25.64 6.04 5.60
C ARG A 50 24.75 7.20 5.19
N THR A 51 25.32 8.39 5.04
CA THR A 51 24.60 9.58 4.55
C THR A 51 23.99 9.32 3.17
N ASP A 52 24.78 8.77 2.25
CA ASP A 52 24.31 8.41 0.91
C ASP A 52 23.22 7.36 0.95
N LEU A 53 23.35 6.36 1.83
CA LEU A 53 22.33 5.32 2.04
C LEU A 53 21.00 5.90 2.53
N TYR A 54 21.01 6.80 3.52
CA TYR A 54 19.81 7.46 4.01
C TYR A 54 19.14 8.32 2.94
N ALA A 55 19.95 9.07 2.17
CA ALA A 55 19.46 9.89 1.07
C ALA A 55 18.86 9.04 -0.06
N ALA A 56 19.54 7.96 -0.45
CA ALA A 56 19.03 7.03 -1.45
C ALA A 56 17.74 6.36 -1.00
N ALA A 57 17.66 5.90 0.26
CA ALA A 57 16.45 5.32 0.82
C ALA A 57 15.28 6.31 0.82
N ALA A 58 15.51 7.57 1.19
CA ALA A 58 14.50 8.61 1.13
C ALA A 58 14.02 8.87 -0.30
N GLY A 59 14.93 8.84 -1.29
CA GLY A 59 14.60 8.94 -2.71
C GLY A 59 13.71 7.80 -3.19
N VAL A 60 14.04 6.55 -2.86
CA VAL A 60 13.24 5.37 -3.20
C VAL A 60 11.84 5.44 -2.57
N VAL A 61 11.76 5.78 -1.29
CA VAL A 61 10.47 5.90 -0.58
C VAL A 61 9.62 7.02 -1.17
N SER A 62 10.22 8.13 -1.57
CA SER A 62 9.52 9.23 -2.24
C SER A 62 8.97 8.80 -3.62
N ALA A 63 9.74 8.02 -4.39
CA ALA A 63 9.29 7.45 -5.66
C ALA A 63 8.09 6.50 -5.46
N ILE A 64 8.12 5.64 -4.43
CA ILE A 64 6.98 4.78 -4.05
C ILE A 64 5.75 5.62 -3.69
N GLY A 65 5.94 6.75 -2.98
CA GLY A 65 4.88 7.71 -2.70
C GLY A 65 4.25 8.28 -3.97
N GLY A 66 5.07 8.62 -4.96
CA GLY A 66 4.62 9.06 -6.29
C GLY A 66 3.80 7.99 -7.03
N LEU A 67 4.28 6.74 -7.04
CA LEU A 67 3.53 5.61 -7.60
C LEU A 67 2.17 5.41 -6.91
N SER A 68 2.11 5.60 -5.60
CA SER A 68 0.85 5.55 -4.85
C SER A 68 -0.15 6.61 -5.30
N ALA A 69 0.32 7.83 -5.60
CA ALA A 69 -0.51 8.90 -6.13
C ALA A 69 -1.05 8.58 -7.54
N ILE A 70 -0.22 7.97 -8.40
CA ILE A 70 -0.63 7.50 -9.73
C ILE A 70 -1.71 6.42 -9.60
N ALA A 71 -1.51 5.43 -8.73
CA ALA A 71 -2.49 4.36 -8.48
C ALA A 71 -3.85 4.93 -8.01
N ILE A 72 -3.83 5.94 -7.13
CA ILE A 72 -5.04 6.65 -6.71
C ILE A 72 -5.72 7.35 -7.89
N SER A 73 -4.94 7.98 -8.77
CA SER A 73 -5.47 8.67 -9.94
C SER A 73 -6.14 7.71 -10.92
N ILE A 74 -5.50 6.58 -11.21
CA ILE A 74 -6.07 5.50 -12.04
C ILE A 74 -7.39 5.00 -11.43
N TYR A 75 -7.39 4.72 -10.12
CA TYR A 75 -8.59 4.29 -9.42
C TYR A 75 -9.73 5.31 -9.51
N THR A 76 -9.44 6.60 -9.37
CA THR A 76 -10.47 7.64 -9.43
C THR A 76 -11.00 7.86 -10.85
N ALA A 77 -10.18 7.63 -11.87
CA ALA A 77 -10.54 7.79 -13.28
C ALA A 77 -11.32 6.60 -13.86
N ALA A 78 -11.15 5.40 -13.31
CA ALA A 78 -11.80 4.19 -13.83
C ALA A 78 -13.32 4.20 -13.61
N ASN A 79 -14.11 3.82 -14.65
CA ASN A 79 -15.56 4.01 -14.72
C ASN A 79 -16.38 2.71 -14.85
N GLY A 80 -15.79 1.52 -14.67
CA GLY A 80 -16.49 0.22 -14.78
C GLY A 80 -17.64 0.06 -13.77
N GLU A 81 -18.64 -0.76 -14.09
CA GLU A 81 -19.80 -0.98 -13.21
C GLU A 81 -19.44 -1.66 -11.90
N ARG A 82 -18.58 -2.69 -11.95
CA ARG A 82 -18.08 -3.40 -10.76
C ARG A 82 -17.25 -2.47 -9.89
N LEU A 83 -16.42 -1.63 -10.51
CA LEU A 83 -15.63 -0.66 -9.79
C LEU A 83 -16.50 0.40 -9.11
N ARG A 84 -17.61 0.81 -9.75
CA ARG A 84 -18.64 1.66 -9.14
C ARG A 84 -19.33 0.98 -7.96
N ALA A 85 -19.62 -0.32 -8.07
CA ALA A 85 -20.17 -1.10 -6.96
C ALA A 85 -19.19 -1.21 -5.79
N VAL A 86 -17.90 -1.51 -6.05
CA VAL A 86 -16.84 -1.51 -5.04
C VAL A 86 -16.72 -0.14 -4.36
N ARG A 87 -16.76 0.95 -5.12
CA ARG A 87 -16.75 2.31 -4.55
C ARG A 87 -17.94 2.54 -3.63
N ARG A 88 -19.15 2.13 -3.99
CA ARG A 88 -20.35 2.34 -3.15
C ARG A 88 -20.26 1.56 -1.84
N HIS A 89 -19.78 0.32 -1.88
CA HIS A 89 -19.77 -0.58 -0.71
C HIS A 89 -18.53 -0.40 0.18
N HIS A 90 -17.38 -0.07 -0.40
CA HIS A 90 -16.08 -0.04 0.31
C HIS A 90 -15.41 1.35 0.32
N GLN A 91 -16.14 2.42 -0.04
CA GLN A 91 -15.60 3.77 -0.18
C GLN A 91 -14.81 4.25 1.07
N VAL A 92 -15.35 4.00 2.26
CA VAL A 92 -14.72 4.45 3.51
C VAL A 92 -13.41 3.68 3.77
N GLY A 93 -13.43 2.36 3.57
CA GLY A 93 -12.26 1.50 3.76
C GLY A 93 -11.13 1.86 2.80
N LEU A 94 -11.45 2.00 1.50
CA LEU A 94 -10.48 2.38 0.47
C LEU A 94 -9.85 3.76 0.73
N ARG A 95 -10.65 4.78 1.03
CA ARG A 95 -10.13 6.12 1.38
C ARG A 95 -9.22 6.06 2.61
N ARG A 96 -9.58 5.24 3.61
CA ARG A 96 -8.76 5.04 4.81
C ARG A 96 -7.42 4.40 4.46
N SER A 97 -7.41 3.37 3.62
CA SER A 97 -6.20 2.68 3.16
C SER A 97 -5.28 3.63 2.39
N TRP A 98 -5.79 4.37 1.41
CA TRP A 98 -5.01 5.34 0.63
C TRP A 98 -4.41 6.45 1.51
N ARG A 99 -5.22 7.02 2.39
CA ARG A 99 -4.75 8.03 3.34
C ARG A 99 -3.66 7.47 4.26
N SER A 100 -3.78 6.22 4.68
CA SER A 100 -2.80 5.56 5.52
C SER A 100 -1.49 5.30 4.76
N LEU A 101 -1.54 4.90 3.48
CA LEU A 101 -0.35 4.74 2.65
C LEU A 101 0.42 6.05 2.53
N LEU A 102 -0.25 7.14 2.17
CA LEU A 102 0.38 8.46 2.05
C LEU A 102 0.98 8.95 3.37
N ARG A 103 0.25 8.81 4.48
CA ARG A 103 0.76 9.15 5.82
C ARG A 103 1.96 8.28 6.21
N GLY A 104 1.90 6.98 5.89
CA GLY A 104 3.01 6.06 6.12
C GLY A 104 4.25 6.46 5.36
N THR A 105 4.14 6.81 4.08
CA THR A 105 5.26 7.31 3.26
C THR A 105 5.85 8.59 3.87
N ALA A 106 5.02 9.55 4.24
CA ALA A 106 5.49 10.78 4.88
C ALA A 106 6.21 10.50 6.21
N LEU A 107 5.70 9.59 7.02
CA LEU A 107 6.34 9.16 8.27
C LEU A 107 7.71 8.52 8.00
N VAL A 108 7.81 7.63 7.02
CA VAL A 108 9.10 6.99 6.66
C VAL A 108 10.11 8.06 6.23
N CYS A 109 9.72 9.00 5.37
CA CYS A 109 10.60 10.11 4.96
C CYS A 109 11.06 10.92 6.18
N ALA A 110 10.16 11.25 7.11
CA ALA A 110 10.51 11.97 8.33
C ALA A 110 11.49 11.17 9.22
N LEU A 111 11.29 9.85 9.35
CA LEU A 111 12.20 8.97 10.09
C LEU A 111 13.58 8.89 9.43
N LEU A 112 13.66 8.78 8.10
CA LEU A 112 14.92 8.75 7.38
C LEU A 112 15.69 10.08 7.51
N LEU A 113 14.99 11.21 7.42
CA LEU A 113 15.58 12.52 7.69
C LEU A 113 16.04 12.66 9.15
N SER A 114 15.29 12.10 10.10
CA SER A 114 15.69 12.05 11.50
C SER A 114 16.93 11.19 11.71
N ALA A 115 17.01 10.03 11.05
CA ALA A 115 18.18 9.17 11.08
C ALA A 115 19.41 9.91 10.55
N LEU A 116 19.28 10.60 9.41
CA LEU A 116 20.33 11.44 8.83
C LEU A 116 20.79 12.55 9.78
N ALA A 117 19.84 13.21 10.45
CA ALA A 117 20.16 14.31 11.38
C ALA A 117 20.77 13.83 12.71
N LEU A 118 20.49 12.60 13.12
CA LEU A 118 20.97 12.01 14.39
C LEU A 118 22.25 11.20 14.22
N ASP A 119 22.61 10.84 12.98
CA ASP A 119 23.83 10.08 12.73
C ASP A 119 25.06 10.93 13.03
N ARG A 120 26.01 10.35 13.76
CA ARG A 120 27.28 10.98 14.14
C ARG A 120 28.42 10.24 13.46
N ASP A 121 29.47 11.01 13.09
CA ASP A 121 30.58 10.52 12.29
C ASP A 121 31.21 9.20 12.75
N LYS A 122 31.31 8.99 14.06
CA LYS A 122 32.00 7.81 14.63
C LYS A 122 31.08 6.69 15.05
N ASP A 123 29.83 6.99 15.41
CA ASP A 123 28.86 6.00 15.89
C ASP A 123 27.46 6.39 15.41
N PRO A 124 26.80 5.55 14.61
CA PRO A 124 25.42 5.79 14.17
C PRO A 124 24.42 5.80 15.34
N ALA A 125 24.81 5.34 16.53
CA ALA A 125 23.99 5.36 17.74
C ALA A 125 22.53 4.91 17.50
N SER A 126 21.56 5.77 17.84
CA SER A 126 20.13 5.50 17.62
C SER A 126 19.69 5.60 16.16
N ALA A 127 20.45 6.30 15.30
CA ALA A 127 20.07 6.51 13.91
C ALA A 127 19.91 5.21 13.13
N ARG A 128 20.75 4.19 13.41
CA ARG A 128 20.64 2.84 12.81
C ARG A 128 19.30 2.18 13.07
N PHE A 129 18.79 2.28 14.29
CA PHE A 129 17.51 1.66 14.67
C PHE A 129 16.32 2.40 14.06
N ILE A 130 16.42 3.73 13.96
CA ILE A 130 15.43 4.56 13.26
C ILE A 130 15.40 4.19 11.77
N PHE A 131 16.57 4.03 11.15
CA PHE A 131 16.68 3.63 9.75
C PHE A 131 16.09 2.23 9.53
N GLU A 132 16.44 1.26 10.35
CA GLU A 132 15.95 -0.11 10.25
C GLU A 132 14.41 -0.17 10.38
N PHE A 133 13.87 0.51 11.39
CA PHE A 133 12.41 0.62 11.54
C PHE A 133 11.78 1.27 10.31
N ALA A 134 12.33 2.37 9.84
CA ALA A 134 11.81 3.10 8.68
C ALA A 134 11.81 2.23 7.42
N MET A 135 12.89 1.49 7.16
CA MET A 135 13.01 0.62 5.99
C MET A 135 12.09 -0.59 6.06
N THR A 136 12.01 -1.25 7.23
CA THR A 136 11.09 -2.37 7.44
C THR A 136 9.64 -1.92 7.28
N PHE A 137 9.29 -0.79 7.86
CA PHE A 137 7.94 -0.23 7.73
C PHE A 137 7.64 0.19 6.29
N ALA A 138 8.60 0.78 5.57
CA ALA A 138 8.47 1.13 4.14
C ALA A 138 8.23 -0.12 3.29
N ALA A 139 8.98 -1.20 3.51
CA ALA A 139 8.81 -2.46 2.80
C ALA A 139 7.40 -3.04 3.01
N LEU A 140 6.91 -3.09 4.25
CA LEU A 140 5.55 -3.57 4.55
C LEU A 140 4.48 -2.72 3.85
N ARG A 141 4.66 -1.39 3.82
CA ARG A 141 3.77 -0.47 3.11
C ARG A 141 3.81 -0.67 1.60
N PHE A 142 4.98 -0.95 1.05
CA PHE A 142 5.14 -1.23 -0.37
C PHE A 142 4.45 -2.54 -0.77
N PHE A 143 4.62 -3.62 0.01
CA PHE A 143 3.90 -4.88 -0.23
C PHE A 143 2.39 -4.70 -0.16
N ARG A 144 1.90 -3.89 0.79
CA ARG A 144 0.47 -3.56 0.89
C ARG A 144 -0.01 -2.78 -0.34
N LEU A 145 0.79 -1.84 -0.85
CA LEU A 145 0.47 -1.10 -2.07
C LEU A 145 0.35 -2.03 -3.27
N ILE A 146 1.33 -2.94 -3.46
CA ILE A 146 1.30 -3.93 -4.53
C ILE A 146 0.04 -4.79 -4.44
N TRP A 147 -0.25 -5.32 -3.25
CA TRP A 147 -1.43 -6.16 -3.04
C TRP A 147 -2.73 -5.41 -3.36
N LEU A 148 -2.84 -4.17 -2.91
CA LEU A 148 -4.02 -3.34 -3.18
C LEU A 148 -4.17 -3.04 -4.67
N PHE A 149 -3.06 -2.76 -5.36
CA PHE A 149 -3.03 -2.51 -6.80
C PHE A 149 -3.43 -3.76 -7.59
N ASP A 150 -2.88 -4.92 -7.25
CA ASP A 150 -3.23 -6.20 -7.89
C ASP A 150 -4.73 -6.49 -7.75
N ARG A 151 -5.29 -6.28 -6.56
CA ARG A 151 -6.73 -6.45 -6.32
C ARG A 151 -7.59 -5.51 -7.18
N MET A 152 -7.12 -4.28 -7.38
CA MET A 152 -7.82 -3.31 -8.23
C MET A 152 -7.75 -3.68 -9.70
N MET A 153 -6.59 -4.16 -10.18
CA MET A 153 -6.43 -4.64 -11.55
C MET A 153 -7.36 -5.81 -11.85
N GLN A 154 -7.45 -6.80 -10.95
CA GLN A 154 -8.37 -7.93 -11.10
C GLN A 154 -9.84 -7.49 -11.27
N VAL A 155 -10.28 -6.47 -10.52
CA VAL A 155 -11.64 -5.92 -10.67
C VAL A 155 -11.81 -5.21 -12.00
N SER A 156 -10.80 -4.44 -12.44
CA SER A 156 -10.82 -3.71 -13.71
C SER A 156 -10.84 -4.67 -14.91
N ASP A 157 -10.04 -5.74 -14.84
CA ASP A 157 -9.98 -6.76 -15.91
C ASP A 157 -11.32 -7.50 -16.03
N ALA A 158 -11.95 -7.81 -14.90
CA ALA A 158 -13.28 -8.42 -14.88
C ALA A 158 -14.36 -7.51 -15.46
N ASP A 159 -14.28 -6.19 -15.26
CA ASP A 159 -15.16 -5.22 -15.90
C ASP A 159 -14.95 -5.16 -17.43
N SER A 160 -13.69 -5.26 -17.87
CA SER A 160 -13.32 -5.20 -19.28
C SER A 160 -13.67 -6.48 -20.06
N ALA A 161 -13.73 -7.62 -19.36
CA ALA A 161 -14.07 -8.91 -19.96
C ALA A 161 -15.59 -9.16 -20.08
N GLU A 162 -16.42 -8.32 -19.45
CA GLU A 162 -17.87 -8.45 -19.53
C GLU A 162 -18.34 -7.94 -20.93
N PRO A 163 -19.04 -8.77 -21.72
CA PRO A 163 -19.57 -8.31 -22.99
C PRO A 163 -20.51 -7.13 -22.76
N ASP A 164 -20.42 -6.13 -23.63
CA ASP A 164 -21.36 -5.00 -23.63
C ASP A 164 -22.79 -5.55 -23.49
N PRO A 165 -23.59 -5.03 -22.55
CA PRO A 165 -24.96 -5.45 -22.41
C PRO A 165 -25.62 -5.27 -23.77
N VAL A 166 -26.00 -6.38 -24.41
CA VAL A 166 -26.73 -6.33 -25.67
C VAL A 166 -27.87 -5.37 -25.44
N ALA A 167 -27.84 -4.25 -26.14
CA ALA A 167 -28.90 -3.25 -26.03
C ALA A 167 -30.23 -3.97 -26.22
N THR A 168 -30.97 -4.11 -25.13
CA THR A 168 -32.29 -4.72 -25.21
C THR A 168 -33.04 -3.91 -26.23
N PRO A 169 -33.44 -4.49 -27.38
CA PRO A 169 -34.10 -3.72 -28.40
C PRO A 169 -35.24 -2.94 -27.75
N ALA A 170 -35.28 -1.63 -28.03
CA ALA A 170 -36.27 -0.75 -27.44
C ALA A 170 -37.60 -1.43 -27.61
N ARG A 171 -38.28 -1.74 -26.51
CA ARG A 171 -39.56 -2.44 -26.53
C ARG A 171 -40.45 -1.61 -27.43
N ASP A 172 -40.91 -2.22 -28.56
CA ASP A 172 -41.77 -1.56 -29.51
C ASP A 172 -42.93 -0.90 -28.74
N PRO A 173 -43.06 0.42 -28.73
CA PRO A 173 -44.10 1.11 -27.95
C PRO A 173 -45.51 0.65 -28.30
N ASP A 174 -45.72 0.09 -29.50
CA ASP A 174 -47.03 -0.38 -29.98
C ASP A 174 -47.35 -1.84 -29.54
N TRP A 175 -46.45 -2.56 -28.84
CA TRP A 175 -46.74 -3.91 -28.40
C TRP A 175 -47.96 -3.99 -27.43
N LEU A 176 -48.17 -2.96 -26.61
CA LEU A 176 -49.29 -2.82 -25.67
C LEU A 176 -50.61 -2.64 -26.43
N HIS A 177 -50.61 -1.82 -27.49
CA HIS A 177 -51.80 -1.57 -28.27
C HIS A 177 -52.25 -2.78 -29.10
N ARG A 178 -51.29 -3.64 -29.52
CA ARG A 178 -51.61 -4.88 -30.25
C ARG A 178 -52.26 -5.94 -29.36
N HIS A 179 -51.98 -5.97 -28.09
CA HIS A 179 -52.60 -6.93 -27.16
C HIS A 179 -53.94 -6.47 -26.59
N GLN A 180 -54.23 -5.18 -26.62
CA GLN A 180 -55.54 -4.66 -26.18
C GLN A 180 -56.64 -4.82 -27.23
N ASN A 181 -56.30 -4.95 -28.53
CA ASN A 181 -57.28 -5.11 -29.61
C ASN A 181 -57.63 -6.57 -29.95
N THR A 182 -57.12 -7.55 -29.22
CA THR A 182 -57.40 -9.00 -29.41
C THR A 182 -58.31 -9.59 -28.33
N SER A 183 -58.90 -8.80 -27.47
CA SER A 183 -59.93 -9.17 -26.51
C SER A 183 -61.25 -8.51 -26.89
#